data_b95357da0514f49db78761b3ba756137
#
_entry.id   b95357da0514f49db78761b3ba756137
#
_cell.length_a   1.000
_cell.length_b   1.000
_cell.length_c   1.000
_cell.angle_alpha   90.00
_cell.angle_beta   90.00
_cell.angle_gamma   90.00
#
_symmetry.space_group_name_H-M   'P 1'
#
loop_
_entity.id
_entity.type
_entity.pdbx_description
1 polymer ?
#
loop_
_entity_poly.entity_id
_entity_poly.type
_entity_poly.pdbx_seq_one_letter_code
_entity_poly.pdbx_strand_id
1 'polypeptide(L)'
;MIKKLIPSLVALLLLPALCWADTADIPLSGTQSYKAIRLTPEIYNQSNRSLSDLLIKDQSGNPVPYFLNSFESSTTDTALPPRPLSLIHSYEKDGDTFADYFTQENSQKDILATAITFRTSHSVFAKNIELYGSHDGTVWDFIQKDKLYRVVENEKLTLTFQKTQKYNYYRLQIKANAENIRFDQAALTYSTEKVNREFFTQSFTPRYEIEEDKKNKRTLIKVYGVKNLKINSVKLETDSQFKRTAYFASNRISKMIYQLSFSGNSYQDTTLPFKGEKTTNDFTTITIENGDDTPIQIKTLTLTYYTDEIIFKGATSGTYQLYFGNPNSTTPPSYDIANYKAMILKEGYNLLELTNIKIEKPIEEPPKKDYTLWFNLIIGAISIGLGYIIIKKKKKSE
;
A
#
# COMPACT_ATOMS: atom_id res chain seq x y z
N MET A 1 54.46 -52.38 -25.98
CA MET A 1 53.47 -52.34 -24.93
C MET A 1 53.52 -50.99 -24.31
N ILE A 2 52.64 -50.05 -24.74
CA ILE A 2 52.56 -48.67 -24.22
C ILE A 2 51.29 -48.61 -23.34
N LYS A 3 51.48 -48.48 -22.02
CA LYS A 3 50.38 -48.28 -21.06
C LYS A 3 49.90 -46.84 -21.16
N LYS A 4 48.66 -46.68 -21.55
CA LYS A 4 47.93 -45.36 -21.51
C LYS A 4 47.62 -45.01 -20.04
N LEU A 5 48.21 -43.92 -19.55
CA LEU A 5 47.77 -43.25 -18.34
C LEU A 5 46.57 -42.39 -18.71
N ILE A 6 45.42 -42.67 -18.10
CA ILE A 6 44.22 -41.83 -18.13
C ILE A 6 44.33 -40.86 -16.95
N PRO A 7 44.35 -39.53 -17.14
CA PRO A 7 44.24 -38.63 -16.01
C PRO A 7 42.77 -38.60 -15.54
N SER A 8 42.55 -39.02 -14.30
CA SER A 8 41.29 -38.81 -13.57
C SER A 8 41.00 -37.33 -13.45
N LEU A 9 40.00 -36.88 -14.18
CA LEU A 9 39.42 -35.53 -14.06
C LEU A 9 38.60 -35.53 -12.76
N VAL A 10 39.14 -34.98 -11.69
CA VAL A 10 38.42 -34.71 -10.47
C VAL A 10 37.47 -33.56 -10.78
N ALA A 11 36.22 -33.87 -11.05
CA ALA A 11 35.15 -32.87 -11.11
C ALA A 11 34.95 -32.33 -9.69
N LEU A 12 35.54 -31.16 -9.43
CA LEU A 12 35.26 -30.36 -8.24
C LEU A 12 33.82 -29.87 -8.38
N LEU A 13 32.88 -30.57 -7.74
CA LEU A 13 31.51 -30.14 -7.55
C LEU A 13 31.57 -28.82 -6.75
N LEU A 14 31.45 -27.70 -7.45
CA LEU A 14 31.10 -26.41 -6.88
C LEU A 14 29.70 -26.61 -6.29
N LEU A 15 29.62 -27.00 -5.02
CA LEU A 15 28.42 -26.80 -4.23
C LEU A 15 28.12 -25.28 -4.26
N PRO A 16 26.93 -24.86 -4.70
CA PRO A 16 26.59 -23.48 -4.57
C PRO A 16 26.72 -23.10 -3.08
N ALA A 17 27.54 -22.10 -2.79
CA ALA A 17 27.62 -21.57 -1.45
C ALA A 17 26.18 -21.30 -1.03
N LEU A 18 25.68 -22.00 -0.01
CA LEU A 18 24.43 -21.65 0.67
C LEU A 18 24.64 -20.23 1.16
N CYS A 19 24.11 -19.28 0.42
CA CYS A 19 24.04 -17.90 0.86
C CYS A 19 23.09 -17.92 2.06
N TRP A 20 23.63 -17.87 3.25
CA TRP A 20 22.86 -17.83 4.49
C TRP A 20 21.96 -16.59 4.40
N ALA A 21 20.67 -16.80 4.45
CA ALA A 21 19.70 -15.72 4.49
C ALA A 21 19.52 -15.30 5.94
N ASP A 22 19.36 -14.02 6.17
CA ASP A 22 18.93 -13.50 7.47
C ASP A 22 17.62 -14.13 7.90
N THR A 23 17.37 -14.28 9.19
CA THR A 23 16.20 -15.00 9.70
C THR A 23 15.50 -14.23 10.82
N ALA A 24 14.20 -14.46 10.94
CA ALA A 24 13.40 -14.06 12.09
C ALA A 24 12.44 -15.17 12.48
N ASP A 25 12.23 -15.37 13.76
CA ASP A 25 11.27 -16.35 14.26
C ASP A 25 9.86 -15.74 14.28
N ILE A 26 8.86 -16.56 13.94
CA ILE A 26 7.43 -16.26 13.96
C ILE A 26 6.76 -17.18 14.98
N PRO A 27 6.67 -16.81 16.26
CA PRO A 27 5.94 -17.59 17.26
C PRO A 27 4.44 -17.57 16.93
N LEU A 28 3.88 -18.74 16.66
CA LEU A 28 2.48 -18.87 16.29
C LEU A 28 1.59 -18.83 17.53
N SER A 29 0.50 -18.08 17.45
CA SER A 29 -0.52 -17.98 18.48
C SER A 29 -1.89 -17.61 17.90
N GLY A 30 -2.93 -17.72 18.73
CA GLY A 30 -4.30 -17.36 18.36
C GLY A 30 -5.02 -18.45 17.57
N THR A 31 -6.34 -18.29 17.45
CA THR A 31 -7.26 -19.32 16.93
C THR A 31 -7.59 -19.19 15.45
N GLN A 32 -7.33 -18.01 14.85
CA GLN A 32 -7.58 -17.79 13.42
C GLN A 32 -6.73 -18.70 12.55
N SER A 33 -7.26 -19.19 11.44
CA SER A 33 -6.54 -20.01 10.46
C SER A 33 -5.40 -19.24 9.76
N TYR A 34 -5.60 -17.93 9.61
CA TYR A 34 -4.58 -17.06 9.00
C TYR A 34 -3.83 -16.25 10.05
N LYS A 35 -2.57 -16.02 9.77
CA LYS A 35 -1.64 -15.26 10.59
C LYS A 35 -1.03 -14.16 9.75
N ALA A 36 -0.67 -13.05 10.38
CA ALA A 36 0.05 -11.96 9.75
C ALA A 36 1.25 -11.55 10.59
N ILE A 37 2.30 -11.09 9.94
CA ILE A 37 3.44 -10.41 10.55
C ILE A 37 3.68 -9.09 9.83
N ARG A 38 4.07 -8.04 10.57
CA ARG A 38 4.50 -6.76 10.01
C ARG A 38 6.00 -6.76 9.77
N LEU A 39 6.41 -6.22 8.62
CA LEU A 39 7.83 -6.11 8.30
C LEU A 39 8.49 -4.99 9.09
N THR A 40 9.59 -5.32 9.75
CA THR A 40 10.37 -4.37 10.55
C THR A 40 11.44 -3.65 9.70
N PRO A 41 12.03 -2.55 10.19
CA PRO A 41 13.10 -1.85 9.47
C PRO A 41 14.30 -2.76 9.13
N GLU A 42 14.64 -3.68 10.01
CA GLU A 42 15.75 -4.62 9.83
C GLU A 42 15.51 -5.49 8.59
N ILE A 43 14.28 -6.00 8.42
CA ILE A 43 13.92 -6.82 7.26
C ILE A 43 14.00 -5.99 5.98
N TYR A 44 13.44 -4.77 5.96
CA TYR A 44 13.50 -3.90 4.77
C TYR A 44 14.95 -3.56 4.39
N ASN A 45 15.81 -3.29 5.37
CA ASN A 45 17.20 -2.91 5.15
C ASN A 45 18.02 -4.04 4.49
N GLN A 46 17.74 -5.28 4.84
CA GLN A 46 18.45 -6.45 4.31
C GLN A 46 17.81 -6.99 3.03
N SER A 47 16.50 -6.87 2.90
CA SER A 47 15.79 -7.38 1.73
C SER A 47 16.07 -6.56 0.46
N ASN A 48 15.81 -7.18 -0.67
CA ASN A 48 15.81 -6.46 -1.94
C ASN A 48 14.61 -5.49 -2.03
N ARG A 49 14.66 -4.57 -2.98
CA ARG A 49 13.64 -3.51 -3.11
C ARG A 49 12.23 -4.03 -3.37
N SER A 50 12.11 -5.18 -4.01
CA SER A 50 10.82 -5.81 -4.37
C SER A 50 10.30 -6.77 -3.31
N LEU A 51 11.08 -7.04 -2.24
CA LEU A 51 10.79 -8.06 -1.23
C LEU A 51 10.63 -9.46 -1.83
N SER A 52 11.28 -9.74 -2.97
CA SER A 52 11.21 -11.03 -3.65
C SER A 52 12.02 -12.13 -2.95
N ASP A 53 12.86 -11.76 -2.02
CA ASP A 53 13.72 -12.61 -1.23
C ASP A 53 13.10 -13.12 0.07
N LEU A 54 11.85 -12.75 0.34
CA LEU A 54 11.14 -13.24 1.52
C LEU A 54 10.66 -14.67 1.33
N LEU A 55 10.87 -15.51 2.34
CA LEU A 55 10.45 -16.91 2.35
C LEU A 55 10.06 -17.32 3.77
N ILE A 56 8.83 -17.82 3.94
CA ILE A 56 8.42 -18.42 5.22
C ILE A 56 8.62 -19.94 5.15
N LYS A 57 9.14 -20.54 6.21
CA LYS A 57 9.21 -21.99 6.38
C LYS A 57 8.52 -22.41 7.67
N ASP A 58 7.84 -23.56 7.60
CA ASP A 58 7.24 -24.21 8.76
C ASP A 58 8.30 -24.92 9.62
N GLN A 59 7.88 -25.55 10.72
CA GLN A 59 8.76 -26.30 11.62
C GLN A 59 9.48 -27.50 10.95
N SER A 60 8.92 -28.00 9.85
CA SER A 60 9.50 -29.10 9.06
C SER A 60 10.42 -28.59 7.95
N GLY A 61 10.58 -27.26 7.82
CA GLY A 61 11.39 -26.62 6.78
C GLY A 61 10.68 -26.48 5.43
N ASN A 62 9.38 -26.78 5.34
CA ASN A 62 8.62 -26.63 4.10
C ASN A 62 8.26 -25.17 3.86
N PRO A 63 8.28 -24.68 2.60
CA PRO A 63 7.82 -23.35 2.25
C PRO A 63 6.34 -23.15 2.57
N VAL A 64 6.00 -22.03 3.20
CA VAL A 64 4.64 -21.62 3.53
C VAL A 64 4.19 -20.52 2.57
N PRO A 65 3.13 -20.76 1.77
CA PRO A 65 2.58 -19.75 0.88
C PRO A 65 2.04 -18.53 1.61
N TYR A 66 2.30 -17.33 1.07
CA TYR A 66 1.86 -16.07 1.65
C TYR A 66 1.52 -15.04 0.56
N PHE A 67 0.92 -13.93 0.98
CA PHE A 67 0.80 -12.71 0.17
C PHE A 67 1.10 -11.46 1.00
N LEU A 68 1.46 -10.38 0.30
CA LEU A 68 1.70 -9.07 0.92
C LEU A 68 0.43 -8.23 0.93
N ASN A 69 0.21 -7.53 2.05
CA ASN A 69 -0.86 -6.56 2.23
C ASN A 69 -0.28 -5.28 2.84
N SER A 70 -0.49 -4.13 2.16
CA SER A 70 0.10 -2.85 2.59
C SER A 70 -0.89 -1.92 3.27
N PHE A 71 -2.20 -2.25 3.25
CA PHE A 71 -3.24 -1.37 3.75
C PHE A 71 -4.51 -2.14 4.11
N GLU A 72 -5.25 -1.58 5.04
CA GLU A 72 -6.65 -1.91 5.29
C GLU A 72 -7.54 -1.13 4.32
N SER A 73 -8.51 -1.82 3.72
CA SER A 73 -9.53 -1.20 2.88
C SER A 73 -10.84 -1.17 3.62
N SER A 74 -11.39 0.00 3.82
CA SER A 74 -12.75 0.18 4.31
C SER A 74 -13.60 0.82 3.22
N THR A 75 -14.82 0.35 3.08
CA THR A 75 -15.80 0.97 2.20
C THR A 75 -16.73 1.82 3.05
N THR A 76 -16.77 3.10 2.79
CA THR A 76 -17.74 4.00 3.41
C THR A 76 -18.77 4.42 2.38
N ASP A 77 -20.03 4.15 2.69
CA ASP A 77 -21.15 4.69 1.95
C ASP A 77 -21.31 6.16 2.34
N THR A 78 -20.98 7.05 1.42
CA THR A 78 -21.22 8.48 1.61
C THR A 78 -22.55 8.82 0.96
N ALA A 79 -23.58 9.09 1.79
CA ALA A 79 -24.83 9.63 1.31
C ALA A 79 -24.58 11.01 0.70
N LEU A 80 -25.01 11.19 -0.54
CA LEU A 80 -24.93 12.47 -1.24
C LEU A 80 -26.28 13.22 -1.13
N PRO A 81 -26.29 14.54 -1.33
CA PRO A 81 -27.54 15.29 -1.36
C PRO A 81 -28.52 14.67 -2.36
N PRO A 82 -29.83 14.55 -2.01
CA PRO A 82 -30.82 13.98 -2.91
C PRO A 82 -30.84 14.71 -4.26
N ARG A 83 -30.89 13.99 -5.34
CA ARG A 83 -30.93 14.55 -6.70
C ARG A 83 -32.39 14.74 -7.14
N PRO A 84 -32.84 15.97 -7.40
CA PRO A 84 -34.19 16.22 -7.86
C PRO A 84 -34.38 15.62 -9.25
N LEU A 85 -35.58 15.10 -9.47
CA LEU A 85 -36.06 14.64 -10.77
C LEU A 85 -37.06 15.66 -11.36
N SER A 86 -37.00 15.87 -12.66
CA SER A 86 -37.96 16.68 -13.37
C SER A 86 -39.15 15.82 -13.81
N LEU A 87 -40.38 16.19 -13.42
CA LEU A 87 -41.59 15.62 -13.97
C LEU A 87 -41.70 16.07 -15.43
N ILE A 88 -41.63 15.12 -16.36
CA ILE A 88 -41.65 15.39 -17.82
C ILE A 88 -42.99 15.06 -18.46
N HIS A 89 -43.74 14.14 -17.88
CA HIS A 89 -45.01 13.68 -18.43
C HIS A 89 -45.91 13.17 -17.32
N SER A 90 -47.22 13.47 -17.42
CA SER A 90 -48.24 12.87 -16.54
C SER A 90 -49.51 12.68 -17.34
N TYR A 91 -50.11 11.47 -17.25
CA TYR A 91 -51.33 11.12 -18.00
C TYR A 91 -52.12 10.07 -17.22
N GLU A 92 -53.41 9.95 -17.60
CA GLU A 92 -54.31 8.96 -17.06
C GLU A 92 -54.62 7.90 -18.10
N LYS A 93 -54.67 6.64 -17.67
CA LYS A 93 -55.04 5.52 -18.50
C LYS A 93 -55.68 4.42 -17.64
N ASP A 94 -56.84 3.92 -18.02
CA ASP A 94 -57.58 2.81 -17.42
C ASP A 94 -57.81 3.01 -15.87
N GLY A 95 -58.02 4.26 -15.44
CA GLY A 95 -58.22 4.60 -14.04
C GLY A 95 -56.93 4.74 -13.19
N ASP A 96 -55.78 4.46 -13.80
CA ASP A 96 -54.46 4.68 -13.20
C ASP A 96 -53.87 6.01 -13.68
N THR A 97 -53.06 6.64 -12.83
CA THR A 97 -52.27 7.82 -13.24
C THR A 97 -50.81 7.42 -13.38
N PHE A 98 -50.20 7.85 -14.47
CA PHE A 98 -48.78 7.66 -14.75
C PHE A 98 -48.06 9.01 -14.64
N ALA A 99 -46.91 9.00 -13.98
CA ALA A 99 -46.02 10.16 -13.87
C ALA A 99 -44.58 9.75 -14.22
N ASP A 100 -44.02 10.39 -15.23
CA ASP A 100 -42.68 10.12 -15.73
C ASP A 100 -41.72 11.21 -15.28
N TYR A 101 -40.63 10.78 -14.68
CA TYR A 101 -39.58 11.65 -14.14
C TYR A 101 -38.26 11.38 -14.86
N PHE A 102 -37.47 12.45 -15.02
CA PHE A 102 -36.17 12.38 -15.68
C PHE A 102 -35.08 12.97 -14.77
N THR A 103 -33.91 12.31 -14.74
CA THR A 103 -32.73 12.87 -14.10
C THR A 103 -32.08 13.86 -15.05
N GLN A 104 -32.00 15.13 -14.69
CA GLN A 104 -31.22 16.08 -15.45
C GLN A 104 -29.75 15.65 -15.42
N GLU A 105 -29.24 15.23 -16.57
CA GLU A 105 -27.89 14.72 -16.67
C GLU A 105 -26.90 15.84 -17.01
N ASN A 106 -25.83 15.90 -16.23
CA ASN A 106 -24.55 16.50 -16.62
C ASN A 106 -23.36 15.79 -15.96
N SER A 107 -23.46 14.52 -15.64
CA SER A 107 -22.31 13.80 -15.11
C SER A 107 -22.07 12.49 -15.87
N GLN A 108 -20.85 12.32 -16.36
CA GLN A 108 -20.32 11.07 -16.95
C GLN A 108 -20.22 9.92 -15.91
N LYS A 109 -20.88 10.04 -14.75
CA LYS A 109 -20.83 9.04 -13.68
C LYS A 109 -22.19 8.38 -13.52
N ASP A 110 -22.20 7.05 -13.51
CA ASP A 110 -23.37 6.24 -13.15
C ASP A 110 -23.94 6.67 -11.79
N ILE A 111 -25.24 6.92 -11.75
CA ILE A 111 -25.97 7.20 -10.51
C ILE A 111 -26.47 5.85 -9.99
N LEU A 112 -25.95 5.45 -8.83
CA LEU A 112 -26.42 4.27 -8.10
C LEU A 112 -27.53 4.69 -7.14
N ALA A 113 -28.78 4.81 -7.63
CA ALA A 113 -29.90 5.19 -6.80
C ALA A 113 -30.25 4.08 -5.81
N THR A 114 -30.35 4.44 -4.52
CA THR A 114 -30.74 3.54 -3.42
C THR A 114 -32.18 3.72 -2.99
N ALA A 115 -32.79 4.89 -3.27
CA ALA A 115 -34.17 5.17 -2.99
C ALA A 115 -34.70 6.32 -3.87
N ILE A 116 -36.02 6.41 -3.98
CA ILE A 116 -36.72 7.54 -4.59
C ILE A 116 -37.74 8.09 -3.61
N THR A 117 -37.73 9.39 -3.38
CA THR A 117 -38.66 10.11 -2.50
C THR A 117 -39.58 10.97 -3.34
N PHE A 118 -40.88 10.89 -3.12
CA PHE A 118 -41.91 11.69 -3.77
C PHE A 118 -42.44 12.78 -2.84
N ARG A 119 -42.93 13.88 -3.44
CA ARG A 119 -43.62 14.94 -2.70
C ARG A 119 -44.95 15.24 -3.35
N THR A 120 -45.94 15.50 -2.51
CA THR A 120 -47.31 15.85 -2.91
C THR A 120 -47.91 16.89 -1.97
N SER A 121 -48.81 17.68 -2.48
CA SER A 121 -49.62 18.64 -1.70
C SER A 121 -50.81 17.99 -0.99
N HIS A 122 -51.15 16.77 -1.34
CA HIS A 122 -52.27 16.05 -0.72
C HIS A 122 -51.97 15.72 0.74
N SER A 123 -52.89 16.07 1.64
CA SER A 123 -52.72 15.91 3.09
C SER A 123 -53.04 14.53 3.61
N VAL A 124 -54.00 13.83 3.00
CA VAL A 124 -54.40 12.45 3.41
C VAL A 124 -54.63 11.61 2.16
N PHE A 125 -53.92 10.50 2.03
CA PHE A 125 -54.12 9.53 0.98
C PHE A 125 -53.41 8.20 1.30
N ALA A 126 -53.84 7.12 0.60
CA ALA A 126 -53.10 5.84 0.56
C ALA A 126 -53.32 5.20 -0.81
N LYS A 127 -52.22 5.05 -1.58
CA LYS A 127 -52.23 4.50 -2.94
C LYS A 127 -51.27 3.35 -3.11
N ASN A 128 -51.75 2.29 -3.76
CA ASN A 128 -50.86 1.28 -4.27
C ASN A 128 -50.18 1.80 -5.51
N ILE A 129 -48.90 1.56 -5.66
CA ILE A 129 -48.11 2.06 -6.78
C ILE A 129 -47.26 0.94 -7.41
N GLU A 130 -46.89 1.13 -8.64
CA GLU A 130 -45.86 0.39 -9.34
C GLU A 130 -44.80 1.39 -9.82
N LEU A 131 -43.53 1.03 -9.61
CA LEU A 131 -42.40 1.84 -10.07
C LEU A 131 -41.68 1.11 -11.19
N TYR A 132 -41.34 1.84 -12.23
CA TYR A 132 -40.59 1.36 -13.39
C TYR A 132 -39.39 2.26 -13.63
N GLY A 133 -38.34 1.72 -14.25
CA GLY A 133 -37.15 2.45 -14.71
C GLY A 133 -36.97 2.29 -16.21
N SER A 134 -36.31 3.28 -16.83
CA SER A 134 -35.94 3.23 -18.23
C SER A 134 -34.66 3.98 -18.51
N HIS A 135 -33.87 3.51 -19.48
CA HIS A 135 -32.69 4.22 -19.96
C HIS A 135 -32.99 5.25 -21.01
N ASP A 136 -34.03 5.04 -21.81
CA ASP A 136 -34.39 5.81 -23.01
C ASP A 136 -35.77 6.49 -22.95
N GLY A 137 -36.55 6.22 -21.89
CA GLY A 137 -37.90 6.73 -21.70
C GLY A 137 -38.97 6.01 -22.55
N THR A 138 -38.61 4.94 -23.29
CA THR A 138 -39.54 4.19 -24.20
C THR A 138 -39.75 2.77 -23.70
N VAL A 139 -38.69 2.06 -23.35
CA VAL A 139 -38.73 0.71 -22.79
C VAL A 139 -38.64 0.77 -21.27
N TRP A 140 -39.61 0.17 -20.58
CA TRP A 140 -39.75 0.29 -19.15
C TRP A 140 -39.58 -1.04 -18.43
N ASP A 141 -38.62 -1.11 -17.53
CA ASP A 141 -38.37 -2.24 -16.66
C ASP A 141 -39.09 -2.06 -15.33
N PHE A 142 -39.77 -3.11 -14.88
CA PHE A 142 -40.43 -3.10 -13.58
C PHE A 142 -39.39 -3.13 -12.47
N ILE A 143 -39.50 -2.20 -11.51
CA ILE A 143 -38.62 -2.13 -10.33
C ILE A 143 -39.30 -2.79 -9.12
N GLN A 144 -40.42 -2.24 -8.70
CA GLN A 144 -41.13 -2.75 -7.51
C GLN A 144 -42.58 -2.28 -7.43
N LYS A 145 -43.38 -3.02 -6.63
CA LYS A 145 -44.71 -2.61 -6.13
C LYS A 145 -44.54 -2.17 -4.69
N ASP A 146 -45.32 -1.13 -4.30
CA ASP A 146 -45.34 -0.65 -2.93
C ASP A 146 -46.60 0.17 -2.67
N LYS A 147 -46.66 0.83 -1.53
CA LYS A 147 -47.73 1.74 -1.16
C LYS A 147 -47.14 3.08 -0.74
N LEU A 148 -47.64 4.16 -1.31
CA LEU A 148 -47.41 5.52 -0.83
C LEU A 148 -48.63 6.01 -0.06
N TYR A 149 -48.40 6.59 1.12
CA TYR A 149 -49.46 7.10 1.94
C TYR A 149 -49.04 8.27 2.82
N ARG A 150 -50.01 9.09 3.18
CA ARG A 150 -49.94 10.07 4.26
C ARG A 150 -51.23 10.02 5.04
N VAL A 151 -51.13 9.77 6.34
CA VAL A 151 -52.25 9.78 7.30
C VAL A 151 -51.83 10.62 8.51
N VAL A 152 -52.76 10.94 9.40
CA VAL A 152 -52.58 11.96 10.46
C VAL A 152 -51.26 11.89 11.22
N GLU A 153 -50.77 10.68 11.51
CA GLU A 153 -49.55 10.51 12.32
C GLU A 153 -48.41 9.79 11.58
N ASN A 154 -48.62 9.34 10.34
CA ASN A 154 -47.65 8.54 9.61
C ASN A 154 -47.63 8.84 8.11
N GLU A 155 -46.45 8.86 7.55
CA GLU A 155 -46.30 8.94 6.09
C GLU A 155 -45.25 7.99 5.56
N LYS A 156 -45.44 7.51 4.34
CA LYS A 156 -44.47 6.80 3.54
C LYS A 156 -44.46 7.41 2.14
N LEU A 157 -43.48 8.23 1.86
CA LEU A 157 -43.25 8.90 0.58
C LEU A 157 -41.95 8.47 -0.09
N THR A 158 -41.18 7.61 0.55
CA THR A 158 -39.91 7.10 0.05
C THR A 158 -40.00 5.60 -0.26
N LEU A 159 -39.54 5.24 -1.42
CA LEU A 159 -39.37 3.85 -1.86
C LEU A 159 -37.88 3.50 -1.85
N THR A 160 -37.48 2.63 -0.92
CA THR A 160 -36.13 2.08 -0.87
C THR A 160 -36.00 0.91 -1.82
N PHE A 161 -34.93 0.87 -2.61
CA PHE A 161 -34.68 -0.17 -3.56
C PHE A 161 -33.97 -1.38 -2.92
N GLN A 162 -34.38 -2.58 -3.27
CA GLN A 162 -33.68 -3.80 -2.83
C GLN A 162 -32.29 -3.95 -3.48
N LYS A 163 -32.16 -3.42 -4.71
CA LYS A 163 -30.89 -3.32 -5.44
C LYS A 163 -30.78 -1.92 -5.99
N THR A 164 -29.58 -1.38 -6.04
CA THR A 164 -29.31 -0.05 -6.62
C THR A 164 -29.81 0.00 -8.06
N GLN A 165 -30.42 1.12 -8.42
CA GLN A 165 -30.97 1.36 -9.77
C GLN A 165 -30.10 2.37 -10.53
N LYS A 166 -30.00 2.19 -11.87
CA LYS A 166 -29.15 3.03 -12.75
C LYS A 166 -29.92 3.63 -13.90
N TYR A 167 -31.21 3.86 -13.76
CA TYR A 167 -32.05 4.40 -14.82
C TYR A 167 -31.98 5.93 -14.91
N ASN A 168 -32.18 6.45 -16.13
CA ASN A 168 -32.31 7.90 -16.38
C ASN A 168 -33.74 8.38 -16.22
N TYR A 169 -34.70 7.48 -16.43
CA TYR A 169 -36.13 7.77 -16.33
C TYR A 169 -36.78 6.85 -15.30
N TYR A 170 -37.73 7.39 -14.57
CA TYR A 170 -38.54 6.67 -13.59
C TYR A 170 -40.01 6.94 -13.84
N ARG A 171 -40.83 5.90 -13.92
CA ARG A 171 -42.28 5.99 -14.07
C ARG A 171 -42.95 5.51 -12.80
N LEU A 172 -43.78 6.38 -12.21
CA LEU A 172 -44.68 6.04 -11.12
C LEU A 172 -46.06 5.79 -11.68
N GLN A 173 -46.57 4.58 -11.54
CA GLN A 173 -47.97 4.25 -11.84
C GLN A 173 -48.75 4.23 -10.53
N ILE A 174 -49.74 5.09 -10.39
CA ILE A 174 -50.64 5.20 -9.22
C ILE A 174 -51.90 4.46 -9.57
N LYS A 175 -52.19 3.36 -8.87
CA LYS A 175 -53.31 2.46 -9.15
C LYS A 175 -54.63 3.06 -8.66
N ALA A 176 -55.68 2.93 -9.45
CA ALA A 176 -57.08 3.33 -9.14
C ALA A 176 -57.11 4.75 -8.53
N ASN A 177 -56.61 5.74 -9.27
CA ASN A 177 -56.37 7.09 -8.74
C ASN A 177 -57.59 8.03 -8.96
N ALA A 178 -58.77 7.61 -8.51
CA ALA A 178 -59.98 8.41 -8.64
C ALA A 178 -59.92 9.76 -7.88
N GLU A 179 -59.09 9.84 -6.81
CA GLU A 179 -58.88 11.05 -6.01
C GLU A 179 -57.87 12.03 -6.66
N ASN A 180 -57.32 11.67 -7.84
CA ASN A 180 -56.40 12.47 -8.58
C ASN A 180 -55.17 12.90 -7.76
N ILE A 181 -54.62 11.95 -6.99
CA ILE A 181 -53.39 12.19 -6.25
C ILE A 181 -52.24 12.42 -7.21
N ARG A 182 -51.48 13.49 -7.02
CA ARG A 182 -50.34 13.86 -7.86
C ARG A 182 -49.09 13.98 -7.02
N PHE A 183 -47.95 13.59 -7.60
CA PHE A 183 -46.63 13.75 -7.04
C PHE A 183 -45.82 14.65 -7.97
N ASP A 184 -45.80 15.93 -7.69
CA ASP A 184 -45.21 16.95 -8.59
C ASP A 184 -43.69 16.99 -8.50
N GLN A 185 -43.12 16.44 -7.44
CA GLN A 185 -41.68 16.40 -7.22
C GLN A 185 -41.24 14.99 -6.81
N ALA A 186 -40.10 14.59 -7.33
CA ALA A 186 -39.38 13.39 -6.89
C ALA A 186 -37.88 13.69 -6.78
N ALA A 187 -37.20 12.91 -5.96
CA ALA A 187 -35.75 13.00 -5.82
C ALA A 187 -35.15 11.61 -5.59
N LEU A 188 -34.01 11.34 -6.20
CA LEU A 188 -33.23 10.13 -5.96
C LEU A 188 -32.29 10.34 -4.79
N THR A 189 -32.28 9.37 -3.87
CA THR A 189 -31.23 9.20 -2.90
C THR A 189 -30.20 8.26 -3.49
N TYR A 190 -28.91 8.59 -3.36
CA TYR A 190 -27.85 7.78 -3.86
C TYR A 190 -26.63 7.87 -2.96
N SER A 191 -25.80 6.85 -2.99
CA SER A 191 -24.54 6.81 -2.28
C SER A 191 -23.40 6.55 -3.26
N THR A 192 -22.25 7.11 -2.97
CA THR A 192 -21.01 6.70 -3.63
C THR A 192 -20.23 5.84 -2.65
N GLU A 193 -19.86 4.65 -3.07
CA GLU A 193 -18.88 3.87 -2.37
C GLU A 193 -17.52 4.58 -2.49
N LYS A 194 -17.02 5.05 -1.36
CA LYS A 194 -15.65 5.53 -1.27
C LYS A 194 -14.81 4.45 -0.63
N VAL A 195 -13.91 3.87 -1.42
CA VAL A 195 -12.91 2.96 -0.88
C VAL A 195 -11.81 3.79 -0.23
N ASN A 196 -11.77 3.80 1.09
CA ASN A 196 -10.68 4.37 1.86
C ASN A 196 -9.60 3.30 2.02
N ARG A 197 -8.34 3.70 1.88
CA ARG A 197 -7.19 2.84 2.10
C ARG A 197 -6.33 3.47 3.18
N GLU A 198 -6.21 2.79 4.31
CA GLU A 198 -5.36 3.19 5.41
C GLU A 198 -4.11 2.32 5.39
N PHE A 199 -2.98 2.89 5.00
CA PHE A 199 -1.72 2.17 4.99
C PHE A 199 -1.27 1.85 6.41
N PHE A 200 -0.79 0.62 6.62
CA PHE A 200 -0.22 0.24 7.90
C PHE A 200 1.03 1.08 8.17
N THR A 201 1.13 1.58 9.39
CA THR A 201 2.28 2.37 9.83
C THR A 201 2.91 1.76 11.06
N GLN A 202 4.23 1.88 11.16
CA GLN A 202 5.00 1.59 12.36
C GLN A 202 5.99 2.71 12.61
N SER A 203 6.44 2.83 13.88
CA SER A 203 7.42 3.84 14.28
C SER A 203 8.58 3.19 15.03
N PHE A 204 9.77 3.76 14.87
CA PHE A 204 10.95 3.35 15.61
C PHE A 204 11.89 4.54 15.81
N THR A 205 12.86 4.38 16.71
CA THR A 205 13.94 5.34 16.92
C THR A 205 15.16 4.85 16.14
N PRO A 206 15.52 5.47 15.00
CA PRO A 206 16.66 5.07 14.21
C PRO A 206 17.98 5.53 14.86
N ARG A 207 19.10 4.92 14.48
CA ARG A 207 20.41 5.51 14.73
C ARG A 207 20.55 6.76 13.87
N TYR A 208 21.07 7.85 14.46
CA TYR A 208 21.34 9.08 13.74
C TYR A 208 22.61 9.74 14.22
N GLU A 209 23.19 10.57 13.37
CA GLU A 209 24.36 11.41 13.64
C GLU A 209 24.03 12.85 13.27
N ILE A 210 24.53 13.79 14.08
CA ILE A 210 24.31 15.22 13.89
C ILE A 210 25.65 15.86 13.52
N GLU A 211 25.65 16.62 12.44
CA GLU A 211 26.78 17.38 11.95
C GLU A 211 26.37 18.86 11.80
N GLU A 212 27.19 19.77 12.35
CA GLU A 212 26.98 21.20 12.26
C GLU A 212 27.78 21.81 11.10
N ASP A 213 27.09 22.19 10.04
CA ASP A 213 27.69 22.97 8.94
C ASP A 213 27.68 24.46 9.29
N LYS A 214 28.69 24.88 10.03
CA LYS A 214 28.84 26.27 10.48
C LYS A 214 28.95 27.26 9.34
N LYS A 215 29.54 26.86 8.20
CA LYS A 215 29.71 27.71 7.04
C LYS A 215 28.38 28.10 6.39
N ASN A 216 27.48 27.13 6.29
CA ASN A 216 26.18 27.31 5.69
C ASN A 216 25.06 27.52 6.74
N LYS A 217 25.42 27.60 8.02
CA LYS A 217 24.51 27.82 9.16
C LYS A 217 23.37 26.78 9.20
N ARG A 218 23.72 25.49 9.13
CA ARG A 218 22.81 24.37 9.05
C ARG A 218 23.17 23.26 10.04
N THR A 219 22.15 22.55 10.50
CA THR A 219 22.30 21.25 11.14
C THR A 219 21.93 20.15 10.18
N LEU A 220 22.82 19.19 9.98
CA LEU A 220 22.60 18.00 9.15
C LEU A 220 22.42 16.81 10.05
N ILE A 221 21.29 16.10 9.92
CA ILE A 221 20.98 14.89 10.68
C ILE A 221 21.00 13.72 9.70
N LYS A 222 22.02 12.88 9.78
CA LYS A 222 22.09 11.62 9.01
C LYS A 222 21.35 10.54 9.77
N VAL A 223 20.30 10.00 9.18
CA VAL A 223 19.42 8.97 9.76
C VAL A 223 19.70 7.65 9.06
N TYR A 224 20.14 6.64 9.79
CA TYR A 224 20.57 5.34 9.28
C TYR A 224 19.50 4.27 9.44
N GLY A 225 19.69 3.14 8.74
CA GLY A 225 18.78 2.00 8.82
C GLY A 225 17.44 2.25 8.12
N VAL A 226 17.46 2.96 7.00
CA VAL A 226 16.25 3.41 6.30
C VAL A 226 16.13 2.84 4.88
N LYS A 227 17.06 1.98 4.46
CA LYS A 227 17.03 1.38 3.11
C LYS A 227 15.73 0.65 2.86
N ASN A 228 15.13 0.89 1.70
CA ASN A 228 13.86 0.32 1.26
C ASN A 228 12.63 0.73 2.08
N LEU A 229 12.77 1.55 3.13
CA LEU A 229 11.63 2.05 3.89
C LEU A 229 10.83 3.08 3.08
N LYS A 230 9.52 3.00 3.17
CA LYS A 230 8.59 4.05 2.71
C LYS A 230 8.33 4.99 3.89
N ILE A 231 9.22 5.96 4.10
CA ILE A 231 9.10 6.88 5.24
C ILE A 231 7.86 7.74 5.09
N ASN A 232 7.01 7.76 6.12
CA ASN A 232 5.84 8.63 6.21
C ASN A 232 6.19 9.98 6.82
N SER A 233 6.87 9.97 7.97
CA SER A 233 7.26 11.18 8.69
C SER A 233 8.42 10.94 9.65
N VAL A 234 9.06 12.04 10.04
CA VAL A 234 10.04 12.07 11.12
C VAL A 234 9.64 13.14 12.11
N LYS A 235 9.53 12.77 13.38
CA LYS A 235 9.27 13.67 14.50
C LYS A 235 10.54 13.91 15.27
N LEU A 236 10.85 15.18 15.55
CA LEU A 236 11.96 15.60 16.40
C LEU A 236 11.44 15.95 17.79
N GLU A 237 12.13 15.48 18.83
CA GLU A 237 11.87 15.86 20.21
C GLU A 237 13.03 16.71 20.74
N THR A 238 12.72 17.84 21.35
CA THR A 238 13.69 18.83 21.85
C THR A 238 13.07 19.64 22.97
N ASP A 239 13.91 20.22 23.83
CA ASP A 239 13.47 21.25 24.78
C ASP A 239 13.74 22.67 24.26
N SER A 240 14.44 22.80 23.13
CA SER A 240 14.74 24.12 22.56
C SER A 240 13.46 24.81 22.08
N GLN A 241 13.34 26.09 22.34
CA GLN A 241 12.35 26.93 21.68
C GLN A 241 12.91 27.39 20.34
N PHE A 242 12.16 27.17 19.26
CA PHE A 242 12.63 27.49 17.91
C PHE A 242 11.47 27.58 16.92
N LYS A 243 11.76 28.21 15.78
CA LYS A 243 10.92 28.16 14.56
C LYS A 243 11.86 28.20 13.37
N ARG A 244 11.97 27.08 12.64
CA ARG A 244 12.95 26.91 11.54
C ARG A 244 12.41 26.11 10.39
N THR A 245 13.01 26.31 9.22
CA THR A 245 12.76 25.47 8.07
C THR A 245 13.63 24.23 8.16
N ALA A 246 13.00 23.06 7.97
CA ALA A 246 13.68 21.80 7.83
C ALA A 246 13.26 21.10 6.54
N TYR A 247 14.14 20.30 5.94
CA TYR A 247 13.86 19.57 4.71
C TYR A 247 14.68 18.27 4.63
N PHE A 248 14.19 17.35 3.81
CA PHE A 248 14.95 16.17 3.41
C PHE A 248 15.78 16.48 2.16
N ALA A 249 17.04 16.12 2.19
CA ALA A 249 17.95 16.35 1.05
C ALA A 249 17.51 15.59 -0.20
N SER A 250 16.89 14.42 -0.05
CA SER A 250 16.54 13.52 -1.15
C SER A 250 15.33 13.97 -1.97
N ASN A 251 14.35 14.63 -1.37
CA ASN A 251 13.07 14.95 -2.03
C ASN A 251 12.67 16.42 -1.97
N ARG A 252 13.54 17.27 -1.42
CA ARG A 252 13.32 18.72 -1.29
C ARG A 252 11.99 19.12 -0.65
N ILE A 253 11.37 18.23 0.14
CA ILE A 253 10.20 18.58 0.93
C ILE A 253 10.68 19.46 2.06
N SER A 254 10.23 20.70 2.08
CA SER A 254 10.50 21.64 3.17
C SER A 254 9.26 21.87 4.01
N LYS A 255 9.46 22.04 5.30
CA LYS A 255 8.41 22.41 6.25
C LYS A 255 8.98 23.33 7.32
N MET A 256 8.16 24.30 7.74
CA MET A 256 8.42 25.08 8.95
C MET A 256 8.12 24.19 10.16
N ILE A 257 9.13 23.92 10.98
CA ILE A 257 9.00 23.23 12.27
C ILE A 257 9.21 24.21 13.41
N TYR A 258 8.49 24.02 14.48
CA TYR A 258 8.56 24.93 15.61
C TYR A 258 8.18 24.27 16.94
N GLN A 259 8.74 24.82 18.01
CA GLN A 259 8.35 24.59 19.39
C GLN A 259 8.47 25.93 20.13
N LEU A 260 7.35 26.50 20.52
CA LEU A 260 7.26 27.82 21.09
C LEU A 260 6.39 27.79 22.35
N SER A 261 6.77 28.59 23.35
CA SER A 261 5.99 28.74 24.57
C SER A 261 5.87 30.21 24.90
N PHE A 262 4.64 30.74 24.92
CA PHE A 262 4.35 32.14 25.22
C PHE A 262 3.15 32.22 26.15
N SER A 263 3.25 33.05 27.19
CA SER A 263 2.14 33.35 28.10
C SER A 263 1.43 32.11 28.64
N GLY A 264 2.18 31.05 28.96
CA GLY A 264 1.62 29.79 29.47
C GLY A 264 1.04 28.84 28.42
N ASN A 265 1.01 29.22 27.14
CA ASN A 265 0.57 28.38 26.04
C ASN A 265 1.77 27.78 25.29
N SER A 266 1.66 26.50 24.90
CA SER A 266 2.68 25.79 24.10
C SER A 266 2.14 25.55 22.69
N TYR A 267 2.98 25.86 21.70
CA TYR A 267 2.71 25.66 20.27
C TYR A 267 3.83 24.80 19.70
N GLN A 268 3.47 23.64 19.15
CA GLN A 268 4.46 22.68 18.67
C GLN A 268 4.02 22.02 17.36
N ASP A 269 4.92 22.02 16.37
CA ASP A 269 4.89 21.14 15.21
C ASP A 269 6.32 20.82 14.79
N THR A 270 6.81 19.67 15.26
CA THR A 270 8.18 19.17 15.03
C THR A 270 8.20 17.97 14.09
N THR A 271 7.09 17.67 13.41
CA THR A 271 6.97 16.53 12.51
C THR A 271 7.21 16.96 11.06
N LEU A 272 8.22 16.36 10.43
CA LEU A 272 8.53 16.50 9.01
C LEU A 272 7.80 15.40 8.22
N PRO A 273 6.91 15.73 7.28
CA PRO A 273 6.30 14.73 6.40
C PRO A 273 7.30 14.25 5.35
N PHE A 274 7.19 12.98 5.00
CA PHE A 274 7.92 12.35 3.91
C PHE A 274 6.91 11.64 3.00
N LYS A 275 6.92 11.84 1.70
CA LYS A 275 5.84 11.39 0.79
C LYS A 275 5.68 9.85 0.64
N GLY A 276 6.31 9.04 1.47
CA GLY A 276 6.22 7.58 1.38
C GLY A 276 6.97 6.97 0.20
N GLU A 277 7.89 7.72 -0.43
CA GLU A 277 8.80 7.16 -1.44
C GLU A 277 9.78 6.20 -0.78
N LYS A 278 10.09 5.08 -1.48
CA LYS A 278 11.09 4.14 -0.98
C LYS A 278 12.48 4.78 -1.02
N THR A 279 13.13 4.77 0.13
CA THR A 279 14.54 5.13 0.23
C THR A 279 15.39 4.08 -0.49
N THR A 280 16.48 4.52 -1.12
CA THR A 280 17.39 3.63 -1.85
C THR A 280 18.72 3.45 -1.13
N ASN A 281 19.09 4.40 -0.29
CA ASN A 281 20.35 4.43 0.43
C ASN A 281 20.18 3.95 1.87
N ASP A 282 21.27 3.53 2.48
CA ASP A 282 21.30 3.08 3.88
C ASP A 282 21.02 4.22 4.87
N PHE A 283 21.14 5.46 4.42
CA PHE A 283 20.82 6.65 5.22
C PHE A 283 20.07 7.70 4.40
N THR A 284 19.37 8.57 5.10
CA THR A 284 18.81 9.82 4.57
C THR A 284 19.28 11.00 5.42
N THR A 285 19.23 12.21 4.86
CA THR A 285 19.68 13.41 5.58
C THR A 285 18.52 14.38 5.74
N ILE A 286 18.31 14.82 6.98
CA ILE A 286 17.43 15.94 7.32
C ILE A 286 18.32 17.16 7.51
N THR A 287 17.96 18.27 6.90
CA THR A 287 18.68 19.54 7.04
C THR A 287 17.76 20.54 7.75
N ILE A 288 18.29 21.22 8.76
CA ILE A 288 17.61 22.30 9.48
C ILE A 288 18.39 23.59 9.23
N GLU A 289 17.70 24.62 8.74
CA GLU A 289 18.28 25.94 8.52
C GLU A 289 18.34 26.69 9.87
N ASN A 290 19.55 26.93 10.38
CA ASN A 290 19.73 27.60 11.67
C ASN A 290 19.73 29.13 11.58
N GLY A 291 20.16 29.68 10.44
CA GLY A 291 20.37 31.12 10.33
C GLY A 291 21.46 31.61 11.29
N ASP A 292 21.17 32.66 12.02
CA ASP A 292 22.11 33.21 13.03
C ASP A 292 21.90 32.63 14.44
N ASP A 293 20.92 31.75 14.61
CA ASP A 293 20.63 31.12 15.88
C ASP A 293 21.51 29.90 16.19
N THR A 294 21.62 29.54 17.45
CA THR A 294 22.29 28.32 17.87
C THR A 294 21.57 27.07 17.40
N PRO A 295 22.29 25.97 17.08
CA PRO A 295 21.68 24.70 16.69
C PRO A 295 20.68 24.18 17.73
N ILE A 296 19.63 23.49 17.24
CA ILE A 296 18.62 22.87 18.10
C ILE A 296 19.23 21.63 18.76
N GLN A 297 19.04 21.50 20.07
CA GLN A 297 19.41 20.27 20.77
C GLN A 297 18.33 19.20 20.59
N ILE A 298 18.61 18.19 19.77
CA ILE A 298 17.71 17.09 19.50
C ILE A 298 17.90 16.01 20.56
N LYS A 299 16.83 15.66 21.27
CA LYS A 299 16.81 14.58 22.26
C LYS A 299 16.55 13.23 21.64
N THR A 300 15.53 13.16 20.82
CA THR A 300 15.06 11.94 20.20
C THR A 300 14.52 12.22 18.80
N LEU A 301 14.70 11.27 17.92
CA LEU A 301 14.15 11.27 16.59
C LEU A 301 13.30 10.00 16.42
N THR A 302 12.01 10.18 16.14
CA THR A 302 11.09 9.08 15.87
C THR A 302 10.74 9.08 14.38
N LEU A 303 10.97 7.96 13.71
CA LEU A 303 10.65 7.75 12.31
C LEU A 303 9.42 6.88 12.20
N THR A 304 8.41 7.35 11.44
CA THR A 304 7.22 6.59 11.08
C THR A 304 7.31 6.20 9.62
N TYR A 305 7.04 4.92 9.30
CA TYR A 305 7.11 4.39 7.95
C TYR A 305 5.86 3.57 7.62
N TYR A 306 5.54 3.44 6.33
CA TYR A 306 4.53 2.51 5.85
C TYR A 306 5.10 1.11 5.82
N THR A 307 4.41 0.18 6.49
CA THR A 307 4.82 -1.23 6.55
C THR A 307 3.90 -2.10 5.71
N ASP A 308 4.41 -3.27 5.35
CA ASP A 308 3.65 -4.32 4.68
C ASP A 308 3.40 -5.46 5.68
N GLU A 309 2.24 -6.09 5.62
CA GLU A 309 1.93 -7.34 6.31
C GLU A 309 2.16 -8.52 5.36
N ILE A 310 2.80 -9.55 5.87
CA ILE A 310 2.83 -10.87 5.22
C ILE A 310 1.72 -11.72 5.85
N ILE A 311 0.76 -12.16 5.03
CA ILE A 311 -0.36 -12.97 5.49
C ILE A 311 -0.22 -14.39 4.94
N PHE A 312 -0.31 -15.37 5.82
CA PHE A 312 -0.11 -16.80 5.51
C PHE A 312 -1.05 -17.68 6.34
N LYS A 313 -1.25 -18.93 5.92
CA LYS A 313 -1.97 -19.92 6.73
C LYS A 313 -1.00 -20.52 7.75
N GLY A 314 -1.35 -20.44 9.04
CA GLY A 314 -0.50 -20.92 10.14
C GLY A 314 -1.22 -21.86 11.09
N ALA A 315 -0.45 -22.69 11.81
CA ALA A 315 -0.96 -23.49 12.91
C ALA A 315 -1.34 -22.61 14.12
N THR A 316 -1.99 -23.18 15.11
CA THR A 316 -2.39 -22.48 16.35
C THR A 316 -1.25 -22.29 17.34
N SER A 317 -0.16 -23.07 17.18
CA SER A 317 1.04 -22.99 18.03
C SER A 317 2.26 -23.47 17.27
N GLY A 318 3.43 -23.21 17.82
CA GLY A 318 4.73 -23.54 17.24
C GLY A 318 5.48 -22.31 16.79
N THR A 319 6.56 -22.49 16.03
CA THR A 319 7.37 -21.39 15.51
C THR A 319 7.68 -21.62 14.04
N TYR A 320 7.33 -20.67 13.18
CA TYR A 320 7.79 -20.63 11.80
C TYR A 320 9.00 -19.73 11.69
N GLN A 321 9.67 -19.75 10.56
CA GLN A 321 10.81 -18.86 10.30
C GLN A 321 10.61 -18.04 9.03
N LEU A 322 10.86 -16.75 9.12
CA LEU A 322 11.00 -15.86 7.98
C LEU A 322 12.47 -15.79 7.58
N TYR A 323 12.77 -16.05 6.32
CA TYR A 323 14.08 -15.88 5.68
C TYR A 323 14.04 -14.67 4.78
N PHE A 324 15.11 -13.87 4.76
CA PHE A 324 15.24 -12.66 3.95
C PHE A 324 16.70 -12.35 3.63
N GLY A 325 17.00 -11.33 2.85
CA GLY A 325 18.37 -10.89 2.56
C GLY A 325 19.09 -11.72 1.48
N ASN A 326 18.37 -12.56 0.70
CA ASN A 326 19.01 -13.32 -0.37
C ASN A 326 19.15 -12.47 -1.65
N PRO A 327 20.37 -12.04 -2.03
CA PRO A 327 20.58 -11.17 -3.19
C PRO A 327 20.26 -11.84 -4.53
N ASN A 328 20.23 -13.17 -4.58
CA ASN A 328 19.98 -13.95 -5.80
C ASN A 328 18.48 -14.10 -6.11
N SER A 329 17.61 -13.76 -5.17
CA SER A 329 16.16 -13.87 -5.35
C SER A 329 15.61 -12.60 -6.01
N THR A 330 15.52 -12.59 -7.33
CA THR A 330 15.11 -11.40 -8.10
C THR A 330 13.62 -11.34 -8.42
N THR A 331 12.93 -12.50 -8.38
CA THR A 331 11.51 -12.62 -8.73
C THR A 331 10.69 -12.96 -7.49
N PRO A 332 9.66 -12.16 -7.15
CA PRO A 332 8.77 -12.50 -6.04
C PRO A 332 8.08 -13.84 -6.27
N PRO A 333 7.92 -14.68 -5.23
CA PRO A 333 7.16 -15.90 -5.35
C PRO A 333 5.69 -15.58 -5.66
N SER A 334 5.09 -16.39 -6.53
CA SER A 334 3.66 -16.30 -6.87
C SER A 334 2.94 -17.49 -6.26
N TYR A 335 2.14 -17.25 -5.24
CA TYR A 335 1.38 -18.27 -4.55
C TYR A 335 -0.12 -18.13 -4.80
N ASP A 336 -0.82 -19.26 -4.94
CA ASP A 336 -2.28 -19.28 -5.18
C ASP A 336 -3.08 -18.59 -4.09
N ILE A 337 -2.59 -18.55 -2.85
CA ILE A 337 -3.24 -17.87 -1.72
C ILE A 337 -3.54 -16.40 -2.02
N ALA A 338 -2.75 -15.76 -2.88
CA ALA A 338 -2.98 -14.36 -3.29
C ALA A 338 -4.31 -14.16 -4.05
N ASN A 339 -4.81 -15.20 -4.73
CA ASN A 339 -6.08 -15.18 -5.45
C ASN A 339 -7.30 -15.10 -4.50
N TYR A 340 -7.11 -15.50 -3.23
CA TYR A 340 -8.13 -15.52 -2.19
C TYR A 340 -7.99 -14.37 -1.20
N LYS A 341 -7.12 -13.40 -1.48
CA LYS A 341 -6.82 -12.27 -0.59
C LYS A 341 -8.05 -11.60 0.00
N ALA A 342 -9.04 -11.24 -0.83
CA ALA A 342 -10.24 -10.55 -0.36
C ALA A 342 -11.07 -11.39 0.63
N MET A 343 -11.12 -12.71 0.42
CA MET A 343 -11.84 -13.64 1.31
C MET A 343 -11.11 -13.78 2.64
N ILE A 344 -9.78 -13.93 2.60
CA ILE A 344 -8.93 -14.07 3.77
C ILE A 344 -8.97 -12.81 4.64
N LEU A 345 -8.89 -11.62 4.03
CA LEU A 345 -9.01 -10.35 4.75
C LEU A 345 -10.38 -10.18 5.44
N LYS A 346 -11.44 -10.70 4.82
CA LYS A 346 -12.78 -10.69 5.41
C LYS A 346 -12.95 -11.72 6.55
N GLU A 347 -12.32 -12.89 6.44
CA GLU A 347 -12.31 -13.93 7.50
C GLU A 347 -11.54 -13.44 8.73
N GLY A 348 -10.49 -12.66 8.53
CA GLY A 348 -9.62 -12.14 9.57
C GLY A 348 -8.40 -13.03 9.84
N TYR A 349 -7.45 -12.47 10.57
CA TYR A 349 -6.18 -13.11 10.90
C TYR A 349 -5.68 -12.65 12.27
N ASN A 350 -4.78 -13.43 12.90
CA ASN A 350 -4.06 -12.99 14.08
C ASN A 350 -2.76 -12.28 13.65
N LEU A 351 -2.57 -11.05 14.12
CA LEU A 351 -1.29 -10.35 13.97
C LEU A 351 -0.31 -10.88 15.00
N LEU A 352 0.87 -11.30 14.54
CA LEU A 352 1.95 -11.87 15.33
C LEU A 352 3.14 -10.92 15.34
N GLU A 353 3.97 -11.04 16.37
CA GLU A 353 5.23 -10.32 16.47
C GLU A 353 6.41 -11.21 16.05
N LEU A 354 7.37 -10.62 15.34
CA LEU A 354 8.63 -11.25 15.01
C LEU A 354 9.56 -11.23 16.23
N THR A 355 10.28 -12.32 16.40
CA THR A 355 11.28 -12.44 17.45
C THR A 355 12.60 -12.96 16.88
N ASN A 356 13.68 -12.86 17.66
CA ASN A 356 15.00 -13.43 17.32
C ASN A 356 15.45 -13.06 15.88
N ILE A 357 15.35 -11.79 15.51
CA ILE A 357 15.83 -11.31 14.21
C ILE A 357 17.37 -11.47 14.20
N LYS A 358 17.86 -12.33 13.33
CA LYS A 358 19.30 -12.61 13.15
C LYS A 358 19.71 -12.07 11.79
N ILE A 359 20.64 -11.13 11.79
CA ILE A 359 21.28 -10.58 10.61
C ILE A 359 22.69 -11.12 10.57
N GLU A 360 22.97 -11.95 9.57
CA GLU A 360 24.33 -12.42 9.33
C GLU A 360 25.12 -11.30 8.67
N LYS A 361 26.21 -10.87 9.34
CA LYS A 361 27.11 -9.92 8.69
C LYS A 361 27.66 -10.57 7.42
N PRO A 362 27.70 -9.86 6.29
CA PRO A 362 28.39 -10.34 5.11
C PRO A 362 29.77 -10.79 5.57
N ILE A 363 30.15 -12.02 5.24
CA ILE A 363 31.55 -12.46 5.38
C ILE A 363 32.31 -11.47 4.49
N GLU A 364 33.15 -10.62 5.09
CA GLU A 364 34.05 -9.79 4.33
C GLU A 364 34.86 -10.74 3.45
N GLU A 365 34.57 -10.78 2.16
CA GLU A 365 35.40 -11.52 1.22
C GLU A 365 36.81 -11.01 1.43
N PRO A 366 37.77 -11.89 1.71
CA PRO A 366 39.15 -11.45 1.84
C PRO A 366 39.48 -10.64 0.59
N PRO A 367 40.18 -9.51 0.72
CA PRO A 367 40.44 -8.62 -0.39
C PRO A 367 40.93 -9.44 -1.59
N LYS A 368 40.24 -9.39 -2.71
CA LYS A 368 40.62 -10.11 -3.93
C LYS A 368 42.06 -9.79 -4.20
N LYS A 369 42.94 -10.78 -4.01
CA LYS A 369 44.36 -10.60 -4.31
C LYS A 369 44.46 -10.22 -5.76
N ASP A 370 44.94 -9.02 -6.01
CA ASP A 370 45.17 -8.53 -7.38
C ASP A 370 46.32 -9.31 -7.99
N TYR A 371 45.99 -10.29 -8.79
CA TYR A 371 46.97 -11.09 -9.53
C TYR A 371 47.37 -10.46 -10.86
N THR A 372 46.92 -9.25 -11.16
CA THR A 372 47.20 -8.55 -12.46
C THR A 372 48.68 -8.43 -12.70
N LEU A 373 49.49 -8.17 -11.68
CA LEU A 373 50.93 -8.05 -11.77
C LEU A 373 51.58 -9.40 -12.14
N TRP A 374 51.14 -10.49 -11.48
CA TRP A 374 51.61 -11.85 -11.74
C TRP A 374 51.18 -12.33 -13.12
N PHE A 375 49.98 -12.01 -13.55
CA PHE A 375 49.46 -12.37 -14.85
C PHE A 375 50.25 -11.67 -15.97
N ASN A 376 50.56 -10.41 -15.79
CA ASN A 376 51.38 -9.61 -16.75
C ASN A 376 52.81 -10.12 -16.82
N LEU A 377 53.40 -10.54 -15.70
CA LEU A 377 54.74 -11.15 -15.67
C LEU A 377 54.79 -12.49 -16.42
N ILE A 378 53.76 -13.34 -16.23
CA ILE A 378 53.65 -14.61 -16.93
C ILE A 378 53.49 -14.41 -18.45
N ILE A 379 52.63 -13.47 -18.86
CA ILE A 379 52.45 -13.15 -20.27
C ILE A 379 53.75 -12.59 -20.87
N GLY A 380 54.45 -11.74 -20.16
CA GLY A 380 55.78 -11.23 -20.57
C GLY A 380 56.81 -12.32 -20.77
N ALA A 381 56.89 -13.25 -19.82
CA ALA A 381 57.82 -14.40 -19.91
C ALA A 381 57.49 -15.34 -21.08
N ILE A 382 56.22 -15.62 -21.32
CA ILE A 382 55.76 -16.43 -22.45
C ILE A 382 56.09 -15.71 -23.77
N SER A 383 55.86 -14.40 -23.87
CA SER A 383 56.16 -13.61 -25.07
C SER A 383 57.66 -13.57 -25.40
N ILE A 384 58.50 -13.43 -24.39
CA ILE A 384 59.97 -13.51 -24.55
C ILE A 384 60.42 -14.90 -24.99
N GLY A 385 59.85 -15.98 -24.38
CA GLY A 385 60.10 -17.35 -24.72
C GLY A 385 59.74 -17.66 -26.18
N LEU A 386 58.58 -17.23 -26.64
CA LEU A 386 58.15 -17.37 -28.03
C LEU A 386 59.05 -16.59 -29.00
N GLY A 387 59.41 -15.36 -28.66
CA GLY A 387 60.36 -14.56 -29.45
C GLY A 387 61.71 -15.25 -29.61
N TYR A 388 62.28 -15.82 -28.54
CA TYR A 388 63.52 -16.60 -28.57
C TYR A 388 63.42 -17.86 -29.47
N ILE A 389 62.34 -18.58 -29.42
CA ILE A 389 62.12 -19.76 -30.26
C ILE A 389 62.02 -19.37 -31.74
N ILE A 390 61.35 -18.27 -32.07
CA ILE A 390 61.25 -17.79 -33.44
C ILE A 390 62.62 -17.38 -34.00
N ILE A 391 63.39 -16.64 -33.21
CA ILE A 391 64.76 -16.20 -33.62
C ILE A 391 65.67 -17.43 -33.79
N LYS A 392 65.62 -18.43 -32.91
CA LYS A 392 66.41 -19.66 -32.99
C LYS A 392 66.03 -20.54 -34.19
N LYS A 393 64.74 -20.58 -34.58
CA LYS A 393 64.28 -21.25 -35.79
C LYS A 393 64.76 -20.54 -37.06
N LYS A 394 64.75 -19.20 -37.09
CA LYS A 394 65.23 -18.44 -38.23
C LYS A 394 66.74 -18.63 -38.49
N LYS A 395 67.55 -18.68 -37.41
CA LYS A 395 69.01 -18.98 -37.51
C LYS A 395 69.35 -20.45 -37.92
N LYS A 396 68.40 -21.38 -37.94
CA LYS A 396 68.60 -22.75 -38.40
C LYS A 396 68.15 -22.99 -39.83
N SER A 397 67.46 -22.03 -40.44
CA SER A 397 67.00 -22.08 -41.84
C SER A 397 67.84 -21.19 -42.83
N GLU A 398 68.81 -20.48 -42.31
CA GLU A 398 69.93 -19.93 -43.04
C GLU A 398 71.16 -20.86 -42.91
#